data_f84209ae9f35198e7642ea3681b82468
#
_entry.id   f84209ae9f35198e7642ea3681b82468
#
_cell.length_a   1.000
_cell.length_b   1.000
_cell.length_c   1.000
_cell.angle_alpha   90.00
_cell.angle_beta   90.00
_cell.angle_gamma   90.00
#
_symmetry.space_group_name_H-M   'P 1'
#
loop_
_entity.id
_entity.type
_entity.pdbx_description
1 polymer ?
#
loop_
_entity_poly.entity_id
_entity_poly.type
_entity_poly.pdbx_seq_one_letter_code
_entity_poly.pdbx_strand_id
1 'polypeptide(L)'
;MSKIRGFFIRLVGMKKKEKNIELKDIKRILIPGGRIGDMVCETPLIRELHELFPNAEIDVYLDKIVAPLFKNCPYLNVIETKRGSRFVHKVKILRIISSWYDALLKRKKYDLYFEFANGLRFYSIFALRIMKPRYSIGVLREEKHGIKKDELTIFDMYIRKSKSNHMRDISLAGIEVLGKNIKNRKYELFLGEAEERYKDYFYKENINIIFNYIGGNIKKNLSIEEVKESCKKLIEIDKRIVVYVMTLPDKYEELEEEIKKWEEKRIKICDKTQDIAEAAGMIKYIDILVSVDTGVVHIASAYNKPVISIFPDNENSIEYFSPKSELSYVIKCEDRSWIRDFDKEKMKKYMEEIIDKLK
;
A
#
# COMPACT_ATOMS: atom_id res chain seq x y z
N MET A 1 5.28 -8.03 31.05
CA MET A 1 4.67 -8.48 29.79
C MET A 1 5.65 -8.58 28.62
N SER A 2 6.63 -7.69 28.45
CA SER A 2 7.61 -7.77 27.34
C SER A 2 8.49 -9.02 27.41
N LYS A 3 9.08 -9.34 28.57
CA LYS A 3 9.95 -10.50 28.77
C LYS A 3 9.23 -11.84 28.53
N ILE A 4 7.97 -11.96 28.96
CA ILE A 4 7.15 -13.16 28.73
C ILE A 4 6.89 -13.37 27.22
N ARG A 5 6.60 -12.28 26.49
CA ARG A 5 6.45 -12.34 25.03
C ARG A 5 7.75 -12.76 24.36
N GLY A 6 8.90 -12.22 24.81
CA GLY A 6 10.20 -12.61 24.31
C GLY A 6 10.48 -14.11 24.49
N PHE A 7 10.16 -14.66 25.66
CA PHE A 7 10.30 -16.09 25.94
C PHE A 7 9.49 -16.96 24.96
N PHE A 8 8.20 -16.64 24.76
CA PHE A 8 7.36 -17.39 23.82
C PHE A 8 7.83 -17.26 22.36
N ILE A 9 8.32 -16.07 21.96
CA ILE A 9 8.87 -15.88 20.63
C ILE A 9 10.13 -16.73 20.43
N ARG A 10 11.01 -16.82 21.42
CA ARG A 10 12.20 -17.69 21.37
C ARG A 10 11.81 -19.16 21.26
N LEU A 11 10.84 -19.60 22.06
CA LEU A 11 10.37 -20.99 22.07
C LEU A 11 9.83 -21.43 20.70
N VAL A 12 9.08 -20.58 20.01
CA VAL A 12 8.46 -20.88 18.70
C VAL A 12 9.37 -20.50 17.53
N GLY A 13 10.14 -19.43 17.68
CA GLY A 13 11.05 -18.89 16.66
C GLY A 13 12.45 -19.50 16.70
N MET A 14 12.58 -20.80 16.96
CA MET A 14 13.87 -21.47 17.04
C MET A 14 14.75 -21.22 15.82
N LYS A 15 16.04 -21.03 16.07
CA LYS A 15 17.05 -20.76 15.06
C LYS A 15 17.09 -21.89 14.02
N LYS A 16 16.73 -21.59 12.77
CA LYS A 16 16.95 -22.45 11.61
C LYS A 16 18.27 -22.08 10.96
N LYS A 17 18.99 -23.05 10.40
CA LYS A 17 20.07 -22.75 9.46
C LYS A 17 19.45 -22.17 8.19
N GLU A 18 20.06 -21.12 7.65
CA GLU A 18 19.71 -20.62 6.32
C GLU A 18 19.89 -21.74 5.30
N LYS A 19 18.97 -21.85 4.35
CA LYS A 19 18.99 -22.85 3.30
C LYS A 19 19.14 -22.16 1.96
N ASN A 20 19.95 -22.75 1.09
CA ASN A 20 19.93 -22.38 -0.32
C ASN A 20 18.60 -22.84 -0.92
N ILE A 21 17.94 -21.95 -1.64
CA ILE A 21 16.70 -22.26 -2.35
C ILE A 21 17.08 -22.89 -3.69
N GLU A 22 16.63 -24.12 -3.90
CA GLU A 22 16.65 -24.72 -5.22
C GLU A 22 15.47 -24.16 -6.01
N LEU A 23 15.77 -23.33 -7.02
CA LEU A 23 14.75 -22.67 -7.84
C LEU A 23 14.01 -23.65 -8.77
N LYS A 24 14.49 -24.88 -8.90
CA LYS A 24 13.80 -25.93 -9.65
C LYS A 24 12.49 -26.32 -8.93
N ASP A 25 11.44 -26.56 -9.71
CA ASP A 25 10.16 -27.08 -9.23
C ASP A 25 9.39 -26.15 -8.25
N ILE A 26 9.55 -24.83 -8.35
CA ILE A 26 8.64 -23.87 -7.71
C ILE A 26 7.35 -23.82 -8.52
N LYS A 27 6.25 -24.31 -7.95
CA LYS A 27 4.93 -24.40 -8.59
C LYS A 27 3.89 -23.51 -7.93
N ARG A 28 4.04 -23.25 -6.62
CA ARG A 28 3.08 -22.43 -5.87
C ARG A 28 3.79 -21.44 -4.96
N ILE A 29 3.48 -20.17 -5.13
CA ILE A 29 4.04 -19.05 -4.39
C ILE A 29 2.92 -18.38 -3.60
N LEU A 30 3.17 -18.07 -2.33
CA LEU A 30 2.26 -17.27 -1.52
C LEU A 30 2.89 -15.92 -1.19
N ILE A 31 2.19 -14.86 -1.57
CA ILE A 31 2.48 -13.49 -1.15
C ILE A 31 1.47 -13.10 -0.08
N PRO A 32 1.91 -12.56 1.06
CA PRO A 32 0.99 -12.13 2.10
C PRO A 32 0.12 -10.97 1.61
N GLY A 33 -1.19 -11.08 1.78
CA GLY A 33 -2.10 -9.98 1.49
C GLY A 33 -1.87 -8.79 2.43
N GLY A 34 -1.93 -7.60 1.88
CA GLY A 34 -1.74 -6.33 2.57
C GLY A 34 -2.91 -5.37 2.43
N ARG A 35 -2.69 -4.13 2.82
CA ARG A 35 -3.55 -2.99 2.49
C ARG A 35 -3.30 -2.57 1.04
N ILE A 36 -4.13 -1.66 0.53
CA ILE A 36 -4.00 -1.13 -0.84
C ILE A 36 -2.55 -0.72 -1.14
N GLY A 37 -1.96 0.14 -0.32
CA GLY A 37 -0.60 0.64 -0.53
C GLY A 37 0.46 -0.46 -0.48
N ASP A 38 0.36 -1.40 0.47
CA ASP A 38 1.27 -2.54 0.60
C ASP A 38 1.27 -3.35 -0.71
N MET A 39 0.06 -3.71 -1.18
CA MET A 39 -0.10 -4.54 -2.37
C MET A 39 0.36 -3.84 -3.66
N VAL A 40 0.08 -2.54 -3.82
CA VAL A 40 0.59 -1.78 -4.98
C VAL A 40 2.12 -1.73 -4.96
N CYS A 41 2.73 -1.55 -3.78
CA CYS A 41 4.19 -1.60 -3.63
C CYS A 41 4.79 -2.97 -3.98
N GLU A 42 4.02 -4.05 -3.86
CA GLU A 42 4.46 -5.42 -4.15
C GLU A 42 4.26 -5.84 -5.62
N THR A 43 3.55 -5.04 -6.43
CA THR A 43 3.31 -5.39 -7.85
C THR A 43 4.59 -5.64 -8.66
N PRO A 44 5.70 -4.89 -8.48
CA PRO A 44 6.94 -5.20 -9.19
C PRO A 44 7.54 -6.56 -8.79
N LEU A 45 7.45 -6.93 -7.51
CA LEU A 45 7.88 -8.26 -7.06
C LEU A 45 7.02 -9.35 -7.71
N ILE A 46 5.71 -9.17 -7.76
CA ILE A 46 4.77 -10.16 -8.34
C ILE A 46 5.11 -10.39 -9.79
N ARG A 47 5.34 -9.34 -10.58
CA ARG A 47 5.79 -9.43 -11.97
C ARG A 47 7.13 -10.17 -12.10
N GLU A 48 8.14 -9.77 -11.34
CA GLU A 48 9.47 -10.41 -11.38
C GLU A 48 9.40 -11.91 -11.00
N LEU A 49 8.52 -12.29 -10.06
CA LEU A 49 8.28 -13.68 -9.72
C LEU A 49 7.59 -14.45 -10.84
N HIS A 50 6.62 -13.85 -11.52
CA HIS A 50 5.98 -14.46 -12.69
C HIS A 50 6.98 -14.68 -13.83
N GLU A 51 7.86 -13.70 -14.11
CA GLU A 51 8.90 -13.87 -15.12
C GLU A 51 9.94 -14.93 -14.76
N LEU A 52 10.25 -15.04 -13.45
CA LEU A 52 11.20 -16.03 -12.95
C LEU A 52 10.62 -17.46 -12.92
N PHE A 53 9.32 -17.56 -12.63
CA PHE A 53 8.60 -18.83 -12.48
C PHE A 53 7.30 -18.80 -13.33
N PRO A 54 7.39 -18.81 -14.67
CA PRO A 54 6.22 -18.58 -15.54
C PRO A 54 5.13 -19.66 -15.43
N ASN A 55 5.46 -20.83 -14.91
CA ASN A 55 4.55 -21.94 -14.67
C ASN A 55 4.07 -22.05 -13.22
N ALA A 56 4.45 -21.11 -12.35
CA ALA A 56 4.02 -21.11 -10.96
C ALA A 56 2.73 -20.31 -10.76
N GLU A 57 1.83 -20.85 -9.95
CA GLU A 57 0.69 -20.10 -9.43
C GLU A 57 1.15 -19.17 -8.32
N ILE A 58 0.84 -17.87 -8.43
CA ILE A 58 1.11 -16.88 -7.39
C ILE A 58 -0.21 -16.54 -6.70
N ASP A 59 -0.38 -17.04 -5.49
CA ASP A 59 -1.58 -16.82 -4.69
C ASP A 59 -1.43 -15.60 -3.78
N VAL A 60 -2.50 -14.79 -3.69
CA VAL A 60 -2.64 -13.74 -2.68
C VAL A 60 -4.04 -13.78 -2.07
N TYR A 61 -4.12 -13.60 -0.75
CA TYR A 61 -5.38 -13.57 -0.01
C TYR A 61 -5.73 -12.13 0.35
N LEU A 62 -6.73 -11.56 -0.34
CA LEU A 62 -7.14 -10.17 -0.18
C LEU A 62 -8.55 -10.05 0.40
N ASP A 63 -8.80 -8.97 1.11
CA ASP A 63 -10.16 -8.60 1.49
C ASP A 63 -10.91 -7.95 0.31
N LYS A 64 -12.22 -7.83 0.46
CA LYS A 64 -13.12 -7.28 -0.56
C LYS A 64 -12.81 -5.83 -0.96
N ILE A 65 -12.08 -5.07 -0.13
CA ILE A 65 -11.71 -3.68 -0.41
C ILE A 65 -10.51 -3.62 -1.36
N VAL A 66 -9.53 -4.53 -1.16
CA VAL A 66 -8.27 -4.53 -1.92
C VAL A 66 -8.37 -5.40 -3.18
N ALA A 67 -9.11 -6.50 -3.12
CA ALA A 67 -9.23 -7.47 -4.21
C ALA A 67 -9.58 -6.88 -5.59
N PRO A 68 -10.47 -5.87 -5.71
CA PRO A 68 -10.82 -5.29 -7.02
C PRO A 68 -9.63 -4.75 -7.81
N LEU A 69 -8.60 -4.23 -7.15
CA LEU A 69 -7.38 -3.73 -7.82
C LEU A 69 -6.57 -4.81 -8.54
N PHE A 70 -6.74 -6.08 -8.17
CA PHE A 70 -5.86 -7.17 -8.60
C PHE A 70 -6.58 -8.32 -9.31
N LYS A 71 -7.92 -8.30 -9.35
CA LYS A 71 -8.73 -9.37 -9.96
C LYS A 71 -8.40 -9.63 -11.44
N ASN A 72 -7.99 -8.59 -12.16
CA ASN A 72 -7.66 -8.68 -13.59
C ASN A 72 -6.16 -8.88 -13.85
N CYS A 73 -5.33 -9.06 -12.81
CA CYS A 73 -3.91 -9.33 -12.99
C CYS A 73 -3.70 -10.72 -13.59
N PRO A 74 -3.05 -10.84 -14.78
CA PRO A 74 -3.03 -12.10 -15.52
C PRO A 74 -2.14 -13.19 -14.90
N TYR A 75 -1.29 -12.81 -13.96
CA TYR A 75 -0.32 -13.71 -13.31
C TYR A 75 -0.50 -13.82 -11.80
N LEU A 76 -1.61 -13.31 -11.26
CA LEU A 76 -1.90 -13.35 -9.84
C LEU A 76 -3.24 -14.04 -9.58
N ASN A 77 -3.24 -15.07 -8.77
CA ASN A 77 -4.47 -15.73 -8.33
C ASN A 77 -4.98 -15.03 -7.06
N VAL A 78 -5.99 -14.18 -7.21
CA VAL A 78 -6.60 -13.45 -6.11
C VAL A 78 -7.66 -14.30 -5.43
N ILE A 79 -7.40 -14.66 -4.18
CA ILE A 79 -8.33 -15.40 -3.34
C ILE A 79 -9.01 -14.41 -2.39
N GLU A 80 -10.25 -14.05 -2.70
CA GLU A 80 -11.01 -13.13 -1.87
C GLU A 80 -11.41 -13.81 -0.55
N THR A 81 -11.08 -13.17 0.56
CA THR A 81 -11.41 -13.67 1.89
C THR A 81 -12.58 -12.92 2.49
N LYS A 82 -13.63 -13.65 2.91
CA LYS A 82 -14.75 -13.08 3.69
C LYS A 82 -14.28 -12.53 5.05
N ARG A 83 -13.17 -13.04 5.54
CA ARG A 83 -12.48 -12.60 6.75
C ARG A 83 -11.40 -11.63 6.32
N GLY A 84 -11.77 -10.37 6.12
CA GLY A 84 -10.83 -9.32 5.74
C GLY A 84 -9.50 -9.46 6.47
N SER A 85 -8.43 -9.08 5.81
CA SER A 85 -7.09 -9.03 6.38
C SER A 85 -7.13 -8.57 7.83
N ARG A 86 -6.33 -9.15 8.71
CA ARG A 86 -5.89 -8.73 10.08
C ARG A 86 -6.88 -7.93 10.98
N PHE A 87 -8.02 -7.42 10.48
CA PHE A 87 -8.89 -6.43 11.15
C PHE A 87 -10.30 -6.89 11.49
N VAL A 88 -10.76 -8.05 11.01
CA VAL A 88 -12.17 -8.47 11.12
C VAL A 88 -12.59 -8.84 12.55
N HIS A 89 -11.67 -9.29 13.39
CA HIS A 89 -12.02 -9.59 14.76
C HIS A 89 -11.59 -8.46 15.70
N LYS A 90 -12.58 -7.73 16.27
CA LYS A 90 -12.35 -6.79 17.38
C LYS A 90 -11.67 -7.49 18.55
N VAL A 91 -11.95 -8.79 18.75
CA VAL A 91 -11.39 -9.61 19.83
C VAL A 91 -10.05 -10.23 19.36
N LYS A 92 -8.97 -9.85 20.06
CA LYS A 92 -7.59 -10.24 19.72
C LYS A 92 -7.36 -11.74 19.66
N ILE A 93 -7.98 -12.53 20.55
CA ILE A 93 -7.83 -13.99 20.61
C ILE A 93 -8.43 -14.66 19.37
N LEU A 94 -9.60 -14.18 18.91
CA LEU A 94 -10.25 -14.72 17.72
C LEU A 94 -9.42 -14.48 16.45
N ARG A 95 -8.68 -13.36 16.37
CA ARG A 95 -7.72 -13.09 15.31
C ARG A 95 -6.58 -14.10 15.28
N ILE A 96 -6.06 -14.43 16.45
CA ILE A 96 -4.96 -15.40 16.59
C ILE A 96 -5.44 -16.78 16.12
N ILE A 97 -6.57 -17.26 16.64
CA ILE A 97 -7.15 -18.57 16.29
C ILE A 97 -7.45 -18.65 14.79
N SER A 98 -8.07 -17.59 14.22
CA SER A 98 -8.36 -17.52 12.79
C SER A 98 -7.08 -17.58 11.94
N SER A 99 -6.02 -16.86 12.34
CA SER A 99 -4.72 -16.90 11.65
C SER A 99 -4.08 -18.30 11.66
N TRP A 100 -4.21 -19.03 12.75
CA TRP A 100 -3.68 -20.40 12.85
C TRP A 100 -4.49 -21.41 12.04
N TYR A 101 -5.82 -21.27 12.06
CA TYR A 101 -6.71 -22.06 11.21
C TYR A 101 -6.43 -21.84 9.72
N ASP A 102 -6.29 -20.60 9.30
CA ASP A 102 -5.92 -20.25 7.92
C ASP A 102 -4.54 -20.82 7.54
N ALA A 103 -3.57 -20.79 8.46
CA ALA A 103 -2.27 -21.41 8.26
C ALA A 103 -2.34 -22.95 8.14
N LEU A 104 -3.25 -23.58 8.88
CA LEU A 104 -3.49 -25.02 8.79
C LEU A 104 -4.09 -25.41 7.43
N LEU A 105 -5.05 -24.63 6.91
CA LEU A 105 -5.64 -24.83 5.58
C LEU A 105 -4.60 -24.69 4.44
N LYS A 106 -3.55 -23.91 4.68
CA LYS A 106 -2.43 -23.64 3.75
C LYS A 106 -1.24 -24.58 3.95
N ARG A 107 -1.34 -25.55 4.89
CA ARG A 107 -0.22 -26.41 5.28
C ARG A 107 0.37 -27.19 4.12
N LYS A 108 1.68 -27.02 3.90
CA LYS A 108 2.46 -27.69 2.83
C LYS A 108 1.92 -27.48 1.40
N LYS A 109 1.15 -26.42 1.17
CA LYS A 109 0.60 -26.11 -0.16
C LYS A 109 1.51 -25.23 -1.00
N TYR A 110 2.50 -24.57 -0.38
CA TYR A 110 3.33 -23.57 -1.03
C TYR A 110 4.80 -24.00 -1.05
N ASP A 111 5.43 -23.82 -2.20
CA ASP A 111 6.86 -24.02 -2.35
C ASP A 111 7.62 -22.79 -1.84
N LEU A 112 7.11 -21.59 -2.11
CA LEU A 112 7.75 -20.34 -1.71
C LEU A 112 6.75 -19.43 -0.98
N TYR A 113 7.19 -18.84 0.12
CA TYR A 113 6.44 -17.86 0.92
C TYR A 113 7.29 -16.65 1.23
N PHE A 114 6.73 -15.47 1.05
CA PHE A 114 7.33 -14.21 1.44
C PHE A 114 6.67 -13.62 2.68
N GLU A 115 7.44 -12.93 3.51
CA GLU A 115 6.92 -12.16 4.66
C GLU A 115 7.70 -10.85 4.80
N PHE A 116 7.02 -9.73 4.49
CA PHE A 116 7.61 -8.40 4.55
C PHE A 116 7.27 -7.64 5.83
N ALA A 117 6.39 -8.15 6.67
CA ALA A 117 5.97 -7.46 7.87
C ALA A 117 7.10 -7.35 8.91
N ASN A 118 7.42 -6.13 9.31
CA ASN A 118 8.47 -5.81 10.28
C ASN A 118 8.17 -6.21 11.75
N GLY A 119 6.95 -6.66 12.07
CA GLY A 119 6.58 -6.94 13.46
C GLY A 119 6.89 -8.36 13.91
N LEU A 120 7.70 -8.55 14.95
CA LEU A 120 7.80 -9.84 15.66
C LEU A 120 6.48 -10.11 16.42
N ARG A 121 5.57 -10.85 15.78
CA ARG A 121 4.31 -11.27 16.39
C ARG A 121 4.33 -12.78 16.59
N PHE A 122 4.19 -13.21 17.83
CA PHE A 122 4.15 -14.63 18.19
C PHE A 122 3.21 -15.44 17.29
N TYR A 123 1.99 -14.96 17.09
CA TYR A 123 1.00 -15.68 16.30
C TYR A 123 1.36 -15.79 14.80
N SER A 124 2.08 -14.82 14.22
CA SER A 124 2.54 -14.90 12.83
C SER A 124 3.68 -15.92 12.68
N ILE A 125 4.60 -15.97 13.65
CA ILE A 125 5.67 -16.96 13.68
C ILE A 125 5.08 -18.37 13.82
N PHE A 126 4.09 -18.52 14.70
CA PHE A 126 3.41 -19.80 14.91
C PHE A 126 2.61 -20.23 13.69
N ALA A 127 1.91 -19.29 13.03
CA ALA A 127 1.21 -19.53 11.77
C ALA A 127 2.17 -20.05 10.68
N LEU A 128 3.36 -19.44 10.54
CA LEU A 128 4.38 -19.93 9.61
C LEU A 128 4.83 -21.36 9.92
N ARG A 129 4.98 -21.70 11.21
CA ARG A 129 5.32 -23.08 11.66
C ARG A 129 4.22 -24.10 11.35
N ILE A 130 2.95 -23.69 11.43
CA ILE A 130 1.81 -24.53 11.04
C ILE A 130 1.76 -24.68 9.52
N MET A 131 1.91 -23.61 8.75
CA MET A 131 1.81 -23.59 7.30
C MET A 131 2.90 -24.42 6.62
N LYS A 132 4.12 -24.39 7.14
CA LYS A 132 5.28 -25.17 6.66
C LYS A 132 5.48 -25.08 5.14
N PRO A 133 5.69 -23.90 4.56
CA PRO A 133 6.10 -23.80 3.16
C PRO A 133 7.44 -24.51 2.96
N ARG A 134 7.74 -24.96 1.71
CA ARG A 134 9.02 -25.58 1.38
C ARG A 134 10.18 -24.61 1.64
N TYR A 135 10.03 -23.36 1.21
CA TYR A 135 10.94 -22.25 1.44
C TYR A 135 10.21 -21.00 1.92
N SER A 136 10.86 -20.24 2.79
CA SER A 136 10.35 -18.98 3.31
C SER A 136 11.41 -17.89 3.27
N ILE A 137 11.04 -16.71 2.75
CA ILE A 137 11.88 -15.51 2.69
C ILE A 137 11.24 -14.43 3.54
N GLY A 138 12.03 -13.78 4.38
CA GLY A 138 11.54 -12.70 5.21
C GLY A 138 12.53 -11.59 5.43
N VAL A 139 12.05 -10.45 5.94
CA VAL A 139 12.91 -9.31 6.28
C VAL A 139 13.62 -9.58 7.60
N LEU A 140 14.91 -9.19 7.68
CA LEU A 140 15.67 -9.23 8.93
C LEU A 140 15.11 -8.18 9.89
N ARG A 141 14.57 -8.64 11.02
CA ARG A 141 13.79 -7.81 11.94
C ARG A 141 14.66 -6.99 12.89
N GLU A 142 14.11 -5.87 13.36
CA GLU A 142 14.69 -5.07 14.43
C GLU A 142 14.57 -5.76 15.79
N GLU A 143 15.38 -5.32 16.76
CA GLU A 143 15.27 -5.77 18.14
C GLU A 143 13.90 -5.44 18.73
N LYS A 144 13.26 -6.44 19.31
CA LYS A 144 11.96 -6.29 19.96
C LYS A 144 11.75 -7.32 21.08
N HIS A 145 11.17 -6.90 22.17
CA HIS A 145 10.91 -7.75 23.33
C HIS A 145 12.17 -8.39 23.94
N GLY A 146 13.34 -7.71 23.85
CA GLY A 146 14.62 -8.23 24.30
C GLY A 146 15.20 -9.34 23.44
N ILE A 147 14.76 -9.44 22.18
CA ILE A 147 15.26 -10.37 21.18
C ILE A 147 16.11 -9.60 20.20
N LYS A 148 17.38 -9.95 20.05
CA LYS A 148 18.30 -9.33 19.11
C LYS A 148 17.97 -9.72 17.67
N LYS A 149 18.36 -8.84 16.72
CA LYS A 149 18.09 -8.97 15.30
C LYS A 149 18.53 -10.31 14.70
N ASP A 150 19.62 -10.87 15.17
CA ASP A 150 20.26 -12.11 14.71
C ASP A 150 19.95 -13.34 15.60
N GLU A 151 19.21 -13.15 16.69
CA GLU A 151 18.95 -14.21 17.68
C GLU A 151 18.01 -15.29 17.14
N LEU A 152 17.02 -14.91 16.31
CA LEU A 152 16.03 -15.82 15.75
C LEU A 152 16.16 -15.93 14.24
N THR A 153 16.34 -17.14 13.75
CA THR A 153 16.29 -17.49 12.33
C THR A 153 14.96 -18.17 12.05
N ILE A 154 13.93 -17.39 11.70
CA ILE A 154 12.57 -17.87 11.51
C ILE A 154 12.35 -18.35 10.09
N PHE A 155 12.93 -17.65 9.13
CA PHE A 155 12.84 -17.91 7.69
C PHE A 155 14.02 -18.75 7.20
N ASP A 156 13.87 -19.35 6.03
CA ASP A 156 14.95 -20.08 5.37
C ASP A 156 15.98 -19.14 4.78
N MET A 157 15.55 -17.95 4.28
CA MET A 157 16.42 -16.87 3.80
C MET A 157 15.93 -15.49 4.25
N TYR A 158 16.86 -14.54 4.29
CA TYR A 158 16.59 -13.19 4.80
C TYR A 158 16.94 -12.10 3.79
N ILE A 159 16.03 -11.16 3.64
CA ILE A 159 16.29 -9.87 3.00
C ILE A 159 17.08 -9.02 3.99
N ARG A 160 18.39 -8.88 3.78
CA ARG A 160 19.31 -8.16 4.67
C ARG A 160 19.56 -6.73 4.23
N LYS A 161 19.47 -6.49 2.92
CA LYS A 161 19.69 -5.18 2.28
C LYS A 161 18.66 -4.99 1.19
N SER A 162 18.30 -3.74 0.96
CA SER A 162 17.47 -3.28 -0.15
C SER A 162 18.02 -1.95 -0.68
N LYS A 163 17.61 -1.52 -1.87
CA LYS A 163 18.03 -0.25 -2.45
C LYS A 163 17.68 0.96 -1.58
N SER A 164 16.52 0.88 -0.91
CA SER A 164 16.05 1.86 0.08
C SER A 164 15.16 1.15 1.10
N ASN A 165 14.76 1.83 2.17
CA ASN A 165 13.81 1.30 3.13
C ASN A 165 12.35 1.38 2.65
N HIS A 166 12.11 1.83 1.43
CA HIS A 166 10.77 1.86 0.86
C HIS A 166 10.23 0.44 0.64
N MET A 167 8.94 0.23 0.92
CA MET A 167 8.29 -1.08 0.87
C MET A 167 8.47 -1.80 -0.48
N ARG A 168 8.41 -1.06 -1.61
CA ARG A 168 8.71 -1.58 -2.95
C ARG A 168 10.11 -2.17 -3.05
N ASP A 169 11.11 -1.44 -2.54
CA ASP A 169 12.52 -1.86 -2.69
C ASP A 169 12.85 -3.00 -1.72
N ILE A 170 12.20 -3.04 -0.56
CA ILE A 170 12.30 -4.16 0.39
C ILE A 170 11.68 -5.43 -0.22
N SER A 171 10.50 -5.34 -0.82
CA SER A 171 9.86 -6.51 -1.43
C SER A 171 10.67 -7.04 -2.62
N LEU A 172 11.13 -6.15 -3.51
CA LEU A 172 11.96 -6.49 -4.65
C LEU A 172 13.31 -7.12 -4.27
N ALA A 173 13.89 -6.76 -3.13
CA ALA A 173 15.11 -7.39 -2.65
C ALA A 173 14.93 -8.90 -2.40
N GLY A 174 13.68 -9.39 -2.31
CA GLY A 174 13.38 -10.83 -2.33
C GLY A 174 13.83 -11.54 -3.62
N ILE A 175 13.83 -10.85 -4.75
CA ILE A 175 14.37 -11.37 -6.04
C ILE A 175 15.89 -11.50 -5.98
N GLU A 176 16.58 -10.52 -5.38
CA GLU A 176 18.04 -10.55 -5.19
C GLU A 176 18.46 -11.70 -4.25
N VAL A 177 17.66 -11.97 -3.22
CA VAL A 177 17.83 -13.14 -2.32
C VAL A 177 17.72 -14.46 -3.08
N LEU A 178 16.91 -14.52 -4.14
CA LEU A 178 16.83 -15.68 -5.05
C LEU A 178 17.99 -15.74 -6.07
N GLY A 179 18.99 -14.85 -5.95
CA GLY A 179 20.16 -14.80 -6.84
C GLY A 179 19.84 -14.24 -8.23
N LYS A 180 18.81 -13.41 -8.35
CA LYS A 180 18.39 -12.80 -9.62
C LYS A 180 18.44 -11.28 -9.55
N ASN A 181 18.66 -10.66 -10.72
CA ASN A 181 18.65 -9.21 -10.86
C ASN A 181 17.21 -8.70 -11.08
N ILE A 182 16.87 -7.57 -10.50
CA ILE A 182 15.60 -6.88 -10.70
C ILE A 182 15.65 -6.17 -12.06
N LYS A 183 14.69 -6.46 -12.93
CA LYS A 183 14.59 -5.87 -14.28
C LYS A 183 13.79 -4.56 -14.26
N ASN A 184 12.69 -4.51 -13.53
CA ASN A 184 11.80 -3.36 -13.54
C ASN A 184 11.23 -3.08 -12.15
N ARG A 185 11.23 -1.80 -11.74
CA ARG A 185 10.75 -1.33 -10.43
C ARG A 185 9.42 -0.57 -10.52
N LYS A 186 8.80 -0.46 -11.71
CA LYS A 186 7.54 0.27 -11.89
C LYS A 186 6.36 -0.55 -11.35
N TYR A 187 5.44 0.14 -10.73
CA TYR A 187 4.16 -0.45 -10.30
C TYR A 187 3.30 -0.81 -11.51
N GLU A 188 2.40 -1.75 -11.33
CA GLU A 188 1.42 -2.16 -12.33
C GLU A 188 0.05 -2.36 -11.69
N LEU A 189 -0.99 -1.95 -12.41
CA LEU A 189 -2.38 -2.21 -12.06
C LEU A 189 -3.12 -2.70 -13.30
N PHE A 190 -4.06 -3.61 -13.11
CA PHE A 190 -4.86 -4.23 -14.17
C PHE A 190 -6.32 -4.08 -13.78
N LEU A 191 -6.95 -2.96 -14.15
CA LEU A 191 -8.28 -2.59 -13.66
C LEU A 191 -9.41 -3.09 -14.56
N GLY A 192 -9.09 -3.63 -15.74
CA GLY A 192 -10.10 -4.05 -16.72
C GLY A 192 -10.99 -2.86 -17.15
N GLU A 193 -12.30 -3.06 -17.17
CA GLU A 193 -13.26 -2.02 -17.60
C GLU A 193 -13.21 -0.73 -16.76
N ALA A 194 -12.88 -0.83 -15.48
CA ALA A 194 -12.73 0.33 -14.60
C ALA A 194 -11.61 1.27 -15.08
N GLU A 195 -10.65 0.76 -15.85
CA GLU A 195 -9.53 1.54 -16.38
C GLU A 195 -9.97 2.57 -17.43
N GLU A 196 -10.94 2.24 -18.26
CA GLU A 196 -11.41 3.10 -19.35
C GLU A 196 -12.64 3.95 -18.99
N ARG A 197 -13.33 3.63 -17.90
CA ARG A 197 -14.58 4.26 -17.51
C ARG A 197 -14.48 5.79 -17.40
N TYR A 198 -13.36 6.33 -16.97
CA TYR A 198 -13.17 7.75 -16.71
C TYR A 198 -12.34 8.48 -17.78
N LYS A 199 -12.13 7.85 -18.95
CA LYS A 199 -11.28 8.37 -20.03
C LYS A 199 -11.66 9.77 -20.50
N ASP A 200 -12.96 10.06 -20.56
CA ASP A 200 -13.50 11.35 -21.02
C ASP A 200 -14.20 12.13 -19.88
N TYR A 201 -13.93 11.74 -18.63
CA TYR A 201 -14.55 12.38 -17.46
C TYR A 201 -13.97 13.77 -17.17
N PHE A 202 -12.68 13.94 -17.38
CA PHE A 202 -11.96 15.17 -17.11
C PHE A 202 -11.78 15.99 -18.39
N TYR A 203 -12.02 17.31 -18.30
CA TYR A 203 -11.82 18.20 -19.44
C TYR A 203 -10.33 18.46 -19.68
N LYS A 204 -9.87 18.25 -20.91
CA LYS A 204 -8.44 18.33 -21.29
C LYS A 204 -7.86 19.74 -21.23
N GLU A 205 -8.69 20.77 -21.33
CA GLU A 205 -8.30 22.19 -21.19
C GLU A 205 -8.05 22.60 -19.73
N ASN A 206 -8.47 21.79 -18.78
CA ASN A 206 -8.27 22.03 -17.36
C ASN A 206 -7.01 21.36 -16.85
N ILE A 207 -6.55 21.81 -15.67
CA ILE A 207 -5.61 21.08 -14.82
C ILE A 207 -6.46 20.37 -13.76
N ASN A 208 -6.67 19.09 -13.94
CA ASN A 208 -7.58 18.30 -13.12
C ASN A 208 -6.85 17.71 -11.91
N ILE A 209 -7.22 18.15 -10.73
CA ILE A 209 -6.61 17.71 -9.47
C ILE A 209 -7.60 16.86 -8.70
N ILE A 210 -7.23 15.64 -8.31
CA ILE A 210 -7.95 14.95 -7.25
C ILE A 210 -7.34 15.32 -5.90
N PHE A 211 -8.20 15.73 -4.96
CA PHE A 211 -7.86 15.99 -3.57
C PHE A 211 -8.47 14.86 -2.69
N ASN A 212 -7.64 13.96 -2.20
CA ASN A 212 -8.05 12.90 -1.27
C ASN A 212 -7.68 13.27 0.17
N TYR A 213 -8.69 13.47 1.01
CA TYR A 213 -8.53 13.90 2.40
C TYR A 213 -8.72 12.76 3.41
N ILE A 214 -9.08 11.55 2.96
CA ILE A 214 -9.36 10.39 3.82
C ILE A 214 -8.18 9.43 3.78
N GLY A 215 -7.62 9.15 4.96
CA GLY A 215 -6.54 8.19 5.16
C GLY A 215 -7.01 6.83 5.70
N GLY A 216 -6.06 5.97 6.01
CA GLY A 216 -6.34 4.61 6.50
C GLY A 216 -6.91 4.54 7.94
N ASN A 217 -7.04 5.66 8.64
CA ASN A 217 -7.71 5.82 9.93
C ASN A 217 -8.01 7.29 10.17
N ILE A 218 -8.88 7.59 11.16
CA ILE A 218 -9.36 8.95 11.42
C ILE A 218 -8.24 9.97 11.74
N LYS A 219 -7.13 9.52 12.30
CA LYS A 219 -5.97 10.39 12.59
C LYS A 219 -5.25 10.87 11.33
N LYS A 220 -5.52 10.23 10.20
CA LYS A 220 -4.96 10.58 8.89
C LYS A 220 -5.98 11.28 7.99
N ASN A 221 -7.10 11.71 8.51
CA ASN A 221 -8.09 12.50 7.77
C ASN A 221 -7.86 13.98 8.07
N LEU A 222 -8.06 14.82 7.04
CA LEU A 222 -8.22 16.26 7.23
C LEU A 222 -9.66 16.59 7.62
N SER A 223 -9.85 17.69 8.32
CA SER A 223 -11.18 18.27 8.53
C SER A 223 -11.74 18.87 7.23
N ILE A 224 -13.05 19.04 7.16
CA ILE A 224 -13.69 19.62 5.98
C ILE A 224 -13.28 21.08 5.78
N GLU A 225 -13.04 21.81 6.86
CA GLU A 225 -12.51 23.18 6.83
C GLU A 225 -11.12 23.23 6.20
N GLU A 226 -10.21 22.32 6.59
CA GLU A 226 -8.87 22.23 5.99
C GLU A 226 -8.94 21.86 4.51
N VAL A 227 -9.88 20.98 4.10
CA VAL A 227 -10.12 20.63 2.69
C VAL A 227 -10.58 21.86 1.92
N LYS A 228 -11.58 22.57 2.42
CA LYS A 228 -12.11 23.80 1.80
C LYS A 228 -11.03 24.86 1.59
N GLU A 229 -10.27 25.17 2.63
CA GLU A 229 -9.16 26.12 2.57
C GLU A 229 -8.08 25.70 1.56
N SER A 230 -7.73 24.40 1.56
CA SER A 230 -6.71 23.86 0.66
C SER A 230 -7.17 23.92 -0.80
N CYS A 231 -8.42 23.54 -1.08
CA CYS A 231 -8.98 23.61 -2.42
C CYS A 231 -9.03 25.05 -2.94
N LYS A 232 -9.44 26.03 -2.10
CA LYS A 232 -9.43 27.44 -2.44
C LYS A 232 -8.03 27.93 -2.81
N LYS A 233 -7.02 27.61 -2.00
CA LYS A 233 -5.63 27.97 -2.33
C LYS A 233 -5.14 27.37 -3.63
N LEU A 234 -5.53 26.15 -3.97
CA LEU A 234 -5.13 25.50 -5.23
C LEU A 234 -5.73 26.21 -6.45
N ILE A 235 -7.02 26.54 -6.44
CA ILE A 235 -7.66 27.18 -7.58
C ILE A 235 -7.21 28.63 -7.80
N GLU A 236 -6.60 29.30 -6.81
CA GLU A 236 -6.01 30.63 -6.93
C GLU A 236 -4.72 30.62 -7.75
N ILE A 237 -4.03 29.50 -7.91
CA ILE A 237 -2.75 29.39 -8.60
C ILE A 237 -2.89 29.56 -10.11
N ASP A 238 -3.89 28.90 -10.71
CA ASP A 238 -4.15 28.96 -12.15
C ASP A 238 -5.67 28.86 -12.41
N LYS A 239 -6.19 29.64 -13.32
CA LYS A 239 -7.62 29.65 -13.69
C LYS A 239 -8.10 28.33 -14.29
N ARG A 240 -7.20 27.50 -14.84
CA ARG A 240 -7.50 26.20 -15.42
C ARG A 240 -7.65 25.09 -14.36
N ILE A 241 -7.23 25.33 -13.12
CA ILE A 241 -7.32 24.31 -12.07
C ILE A 241 -8.79 24.04 -11.72
N VAL A 242 -9.14 22.76 -11.77
CA VAL A 242 -10.38 22.20 -11.23
C VAL A 242 -10.01 21.12 -10.20
N VAL A 243 -10.52 21.26 -8.99
CA VAL A 243 -10.26 20.34 -7.89
C VAL A 243 -11.47 19.42 -7.68
N TYR A 244 -11.23 18.12 -7.74
CA TYR A 244 -12.22 17.09 -7.48
C TYR A 244 -11.91 16.45 -6.11
N VAL A 245 -12.79 16.64 -5.13
CA VAL A 245 -12.62 16.08 -3.78
C VAL A 245 -13.09 14.65 -3.78
N MET A 246 -12.18 13.72 -3.44
CA MET A 246 -12.48 12.29 -3.37
C MET A 246 -12.90 11.89 -1.97
N THR A 247 -13.93 11.05 -1.86
CA THR A 247 -14.43 10.55 -0.57
C THR A 247 -14.80 9.07 -0.65
N LEU A 248 -15.14 8.46 0.51
CA LEU A 248 -15.67 7.11 0.58
C LEU A 248 -17.15 7.09 0.12
N PRO A 249 -17.62 5.98 -0.47
CA PRO A 249 -18.99 5.87 -0.96
C PRO A 249 -20.09 6.14 0.09
N ASP A 250 -19.84 5.80 1.34
CA ASP A 250 -20.75 6.02 2.47
C ASP A 250 -20.76 7.46 3.01
N LYS A 251 -19.84 8.29 2.54
CA LYS A 251 -19.74 9.72 2.89
C LYS A 251 -20.02 10.66 1.73
N TYR A 252 -20.46 10.09 0.60
CA TYR A 252 -20.60 10.84 -0.63
C TYR A 252 -21.66 11.96 -0.50
N GLU A 253 -22.85 11.62 -0.05
CA GLU A 253 -23.97 12.54 0.06
C GLU A 253 -23.67 13.70 1.04
N GLU A 254 -23.06 13.38 2.19
CA GLU A 254 -22.63 14.37 3.18
C GLU A 254 -21.65 15.38 2.60
N LEU A 255 -20.64 14.89 1.86
CA LEU A 255 -19.64 15.76 1.25
C LEU A 255 -20.21 16.56 0.08
N GLU A 256 -21.10 15.98 -0.73
CA GLU A 256 -21.74 16.66 -1.84
C GLU A 256 -22.56 17.87 -1.36
N GLU A 257 -23.36 17.71 -0.30
CA GLU A 257 -24.10 18.81 0.32
C GLU A 257 -23.17 19.91 0.86
N GLU A 258 -22.04 19.51 1.42
CA GLU A 258 -21.07 20.46 1.96
C GLU A 258 -20.36 21.23 0.86
N ILE A 259 -19.91 20.60 -0.21
CA ILE A 259 -19.25 21.25 -1.35
C ILE A 259 -20.22 22.26 -2.03
N LYS A 260 -21.51 21.94 -2.16
CA LYS A 260 -22.53 22.86 -2.70
C LYS A 260 -22.59 24.18 -1.94
N LYS A 261 -22.37 24.18 -0.61
CA LYS A 261 -22.34 25.40 0.23
C LYS A 261 -21.09 26.27 0.00
N TRP A 262 -20.05 25.73 -0.66
CA TRP A 262 -18.83 26.50 -0.89
C TRP A 262 -18.96 27.50 -2.04
N GLU A 263 -19.98 27.38 -2.88
CA GLU A 263 -20.33 28.27 -3.99
C GLU A 263 -19.18 28.53 -4.98
N GLU A 264 -18.29 27.51 -5.16
CA GLU A 264 -17.14 27.59 -6.05
C GLU A 264 -17.21 26.49 -7.13
N LYS A 265 -17.46 26.89 -8.38
CA LYS A 265 -17.70 25.98 -9.52
C LYS A 265 -16.50 25.12 -9.90
N ARG A 266 -15.29 25.55 -9.54
CA ARG A 266 -14.04 24.82 -9.81
C ARG A 266 -13.68 23.81 -8.71
N ILE A 267 -14.46 23.75 -7.64
CA ILE A 267 -14.34 22.71 -6.61
C ILE A 267 -15.55 21.80 -6.75
N LYS A 268 -15.29 20.53 -7.07
CA LYS A 268 -16.31 19.51 -7.35
C LYS A 268 -16.08 18.30 -6.46
N ILE A 269 -17.09 17.45 -6.30
CA ILE A 269 -16.91 16.13 -5.76
C ILE A 269 -16.58 15.15 -6.90
N CYS A 270 -15.70 14.17 -6.67
CA CYS A 270 -15.54 13.04 -7.59
C CYS A 270 -16.84 12.25 -7.68
N ASP A 271 -17.09 11.56 -8.79
CA ASP A 271 -18.20 10.61 -8.89
C ASP A 271 -18.12 9.56 -7.78
N LYS A 272 -19.28 9.13 -7.34
CA LYS A 272 -19.38 8.04 -6.36
C LYS A 272 -18.88 6.74 -6.98
N THR A 273 -17.77 6.23 -6.47
CA THR A 273 -17.18 4.97 -6.92
C THR A 273 -17.78 3.77 -6.20
N GLN A 274 -17.88 2.62 -6.86
CA GLN A 274 -18.37 1.38 -6.25
C GLN A 274 -17.28 0.69 -5.44
N ASP A 275 -16.03 0.77 -5.92
CA ASP A 275 -14.87 0.16 -5.27
C ASP A 275 -13.57 0.92 -5.56
N ILE A 276 -12.48 0.37 -5.08
CA ILE A 276 -11.14 0.97 -5.24
C ILE A 276 -10.61 0.87 -6.68
N ALA A 277 -11.07 -0.07 -7.50
CA ALA A 277 -10.64 -0.17 -8.90
C ALA A 277 -11.22 0.99 -9.72
N GLU A 278 -12.47 1.38 -9.48
CA GLU A 278 -13.06 2.58 -10.09
C GLU A 278 -12.32 3.86 -9.65
N ALA A 279 -12.02 3.99 -8.36
CA ALA A 279 -11.22 5.12 -7.88
C ALA A 279 -9.82 5.16 -8.51
N ALA A 280 -9.18 4.01 -8.72
CA ALA A 280 -7.91 3.91 -9.41
C ALA A 280 -8.02 4.25 -10.90
N GLY A 281 -9.09 3.83 -11.57
CA GLY A 281 -9.41 4.22 -12.95
C GLY A 281 -9.56 5.73 -13.10
N MET A 282 -10.23 6.40 -12.16
CA MET A 282 -10.35 7.85 -12.13
C MET A 282 -8.96 8.51 -11.98
N ILE A 283 -8.12 8.03 -11.07
CA ILE A 283 -6.76 8.55 -10.84
C ILE A 283 -5.87 8.42 -12.09
N LYS A 284 -6.09 7.44 -12.95
CA LYS A 284 -5.36 7.31 -14.21
C LYS A 284 -5.47 8.55 -15.10
N TYR A 285 -6.60 9.26 -15.08
CA TYR A 285 -6.91 10.35 -16.00
C TYR A 285 -6.79 11.76 -15.42
N ILE A 286 -6.44 11.91 -14.15
CA ILE A 286 -6.12 13.22 -13.58
C ILE A 286 -4.74 13.72 -14.02
N ASP A 287 -4.48 14.99 -13.79
CA ASP A 287 -3.16 15.58 -13.98
C ASP A 287 -2.31 15.48 -12.71
N ILE A 288 -2.89 15.76 -11.53
CA ILE A 288 -2.16 15.84 -10.26
C ILE A 288 -2.99 15.23 -9.14
N LEU A 289 -2.36 14.48 -8.24
CA LEU A 289 -2.95 14.03 -6.98
C LEU A 289 -2.43 14.86 -5.80
N VAL A 290 -3.35 15.38 -4.98
CA VAL A 290 -3.07 15.85 -3.62
C VAL A 290 -3.72 14.87 -2.66
N SER A 291 -2.98 14.27 -1.74
CA SER A 291 -3.53 13.22 -0.88
C SER A 291 -2.85 13.16 0.49
N VAL A 292 -3.62 12.82 1.50
CA VAL A 292 -3.06 12.38 2.78
C VAL A 292 -2.37 11.02 2.64
N ASP A 293 -1.58 10.61 3.66
CA ASP A 293 -0.89 9.31 3.73
C ASP A 293 -1.87 8.13 3.65
N THR A 294 -2.05 7.59 2.45
CA THR A 294 -2.95 6.46 2.15
C THR A 294 -2.51 5.69 0.90
N GLY A 295 -3.13 4.53 0.65
CA GLY A 295 -2.84 3.69 -0.53
C GLY A 295 -3.06 4.39 -1.88
N VAL A 296 -3.85 5.44 -1.92
CA VAL A 296 -4.13 6.24 -3.13
C VAL A 296 -2.86 6.87 -3.72
N VAL A 297 -1.88 7.27 -2.89
CA VAL A 297 -0.60 7.83 -3.37
C VAL A 297 0.21 6.81 -4.18
N HIS A 298 0.09 5.52 -3.86
CA HIS A 298 0.74 4.45 -4.59
C HIS A 298 0.01 4.11 -5.90
N ILE A 299 -1.33 4.23 -5.92
CA ILE A 299 -2.14 4.13 -7.13
C ILE A 299 -1.72 5.22 -8.13
N ALA A 300 -1.62 6.48 -7.69
CA ALA A 300 -1.13 7.57 -8.53
C ALA A 300 0.30 7.31 -9.03
N SER A 301 1.16 6.75 -8.17
CA SER A 301 2.52 6.38 -8.55
C SER A 301 2.57 5.26 -9.60
N ALA A 302 1.58 4.36 -9.64
CA ALA A 302 1.50 3.32 -10.68
C ALA A 302 1.28 3.93 -12.07
N TYR A 303 0.58 5.06 -12.15
CA TYR A 303 0.36 5.83 -13.39
C TYR A 303 1.36 6.98 -13.57
N ASN A 304 2.41 7.04 -12.74
CA ASN A 304 3.41 8.12 -12.72
C ASN A 304 2.79 9.53 -12.66
N LYS A 305 1.63 9.68 -12.00
CA LYS A 305 0.99 10.98 -11.82
C LYS A 305 1.78 11.81 -10.82
N PRO A 306 1.95 13.13 -11.04
CA PRO A 306 2.47 14.04 -10.04
C PRO A 306 1.69 13.94 -8.73
N VAL A 307 2.40 13.90 -7.59
CA VAL A 307 1.79 13.70 -6.27
C VAL A 307 2.30 14.72 -5.26
N ILE A 308 1.40 15.41 -4.58
CA ILE A 308 1.68 16.10 -3.32
C ILE A 308 1.04 15.28 -2.21
N SER A 309 1.83 14.71 -1.34
CA SER A 309 1.36 13.86 -0.24
C SER A 309 1.59 14.49 1.13
N ILE A 310 0.60 14.37 2.02
CA ILE A 310 0.60 14.95 3.36
C ILE A 310 0.76 13.82 4.37
N PHE A 311 1.84 13.85 5.14
CA PHE A 311 2.19 12.82 6.12
C PHE A 311 2.26 13.39 7.54
N PRO A 312 1.96 12.61 8.58
CA PRO A 312 2.35 12.96 9.93
C PRO A 312 3.88 13.00 10.04
N ASP A 313 4.45 13.70 11.03
CA ASP A 313 5.91 13.74 11.28
C ASP A 313 6.42 12.37 11.78
N ASN A 314 6.40 11.40 10.90
CA ASN A 314 6.86 10.05 11.15
C ASN A 314 7.81 9.61 10.03
N GLU A 315 9.11 9.78 10.27
CA GLU A 315 10.18 9.47 9.31
C GLU A 315 10.04 8.03 8.77
N ASN A 316 9.75 7.06 9.64
CA ASN A 316 9.58 5.67 9.21
C ASN A 316 8.40 5.53 8.23
N SER A 317 7.25 6.20 8.50
CA SER A 317 6.10 6.14 7.57
C SER A 317 6.45 6.74 6.22
N ILE A 318 7.15 7.87 6.21
CA ILE A 318 7.57 8.56 4.99
C ILE A 318 8.58 7.71 4.21
N GLU A 319 9.58 7.18 4.89
CA GLU A 319 10.61 6.35 4.27
C GLU A 319 10.03 5.08 3.65
N TYR A 320 9.09 4.42 4.35
CA TYR A 320 8.44 3.19 3.88
C TYR A 320 7.40 3.41 2.79
N PHE A 321 6.67 4.55 2.80
CA PHE A 321 5.44 4.71 2.02
C PHE A 321 5.32 6.04 1.26
N SER A 322 6.40 6.80 1.07
CA SER A 322 6.36 7.97 0.19
C SER A 322 5.99 7.59 -1.25
N PRO A 323 5.33 8.47 -2.02
CA PRO A 323 5.02 8.20 -3.42
C PRO A 323 6.29 7.97 -4.24
N LYS A 324 6.17 7.19 -5.32
CA LYS A 324 7.28 6.83 -6.23
C LYS A 324 7.05 7.35 -7.66
N SER A 325 6.19 8.33 -7.83
CA SER A 325 6.12 9.11 -9.05
C SER A 325 7.42 9.88 -9.27
N GLU A 326 7.79 10.11 -10.52
CA GLU A 326 8.98 10.92 -10.88
C GLU A 326 8.86 12.33 -10.30
N LEU A 327 7.65 12.89 -10.30
CA LEU A 327 7.36 14.19 -9.73
C LEU A 327 6.49 14.02 -8.49
N SER A 328 7.13 14.04 -7.32
CA SER A 328 6.43 13.84 -6.05
C SER A 328 7.03 14.67 -4.92
N TYR A 329 6.13 15.20 -4.09
CA TYR A 329 6.46 16.02 -2.93
C TYR A 329 5.79 15.48 -1.67
N VAL A 330 6.47 15.62 -0.54
CA VAL A 330 5.96 15.25 0.78
C VAL A 330 5.89 16.48 1.66
N ILE A 331 4.72 16.75 2.21
CA ILE A 331 4.49 17.76 3.25
C ILE A 331 4.37 17.03 4.57
N LYS A 332 5.21 17.36 5.53
CA LYS A 332 5.14 16.83 6.90
C LYS A 332 4.27 17.74 7.75
N CYS A 333 3.36 17.16 8.52
CA CYS A 333 2.71 17.84 9.63
C CYS A 333 3.66 17.94 10.83
N GLU A 334 3.35 18.77 11.80
CA GLU A 334 4.13 18.84 13.05
C GLU A 334 3.85 17.65 13.99
N ASP A 335 2.63 17.11 13.94
CA ASP A 335 2.21 15.98 14.79
C ASP A 335 2.71 14.64 14.22
N ARG A 336 3.28 13.80 15.08
CA ARG A 336 3.83 12.49 14.72
C ARG A 336 2.78 11.43 14.36
N SER A 337 1.54 11.64 14.72
CA SER A 337 0.48 10.62 14.57
C SER A 337 -0.80 11.13 13.90
N TRP A 338 -0.98 12.46 13.81
CA TRP A 338 -2.13 13.11 13.21
C TRP A 338 -1.74 13.92 11.98
N ILE A 339 -2.59 13.89 10.95
CA ILE A 339 -2.53 14.81 9.82
C ILE A 339 -3.51 15.93 10.14
N ARG A 340 -2.99 17.11 10.41
CA ARG A 340 -3.72 18.35 10.65
C ARG A 340 -2.74 19.53 10.62
N ASP A 341 -3.27 20.71 10.40
CA ASP A 341 -2.48 21.95 10.42
C ASP A 341 -1.22 21.88 9.54
N PHE A 342 -1.35 21.25 8.36
CA PHE A 342 -0.24 21.12 7.45
C PHE A 342 0.04 22.45 6.73
N ASP A 343 1.27 22.64 6.28
CA ASP A 343 1.73 23.82 5.57
C ASP A 343 1.08 23.96 4.18
N LYS A 344 0.00 24.74 4.10
CA LYS A 344 -0.75 24.99 2.87
C LYS A 344 0.01 25.91 1.90
N GLU A 345 0.91 26.78 2.39
CA GLU A 345 1.77 27.59 1.52
C GLU A 345 2.80 26.71 0.81
N LYS A 346 3.34 25.73 1.51
CA LYS A 346 4.22 24.73 0.91
C LYS A 346 3.50 23.88 -0.12
N MET A 347 2.22 23.53 0.11
CA MET A 347 1.39 22.84 -0.87
C MET A 347 1.23 23.70 -2.15
N LYS A 348 0.93 25.00 -1.99
CA LYS A 348 0.83 25.95 -3.10
C LYS A 348 2.12 26.01 -3.90
N LYS A 349 3.26 26.21 -3.23
CA LYS A 349 4.57 26.23 -3.86
C LYS A 349 4.86 24.97 -4.68
N TYR A 350 4.61 23.80 -4.11
CA TYR A 350 4.81 22.51 -4.81
C TYR A 350 3.88 22.35 -6.01
N MET A 351 2.65 22.85 -5.90
CA MET A 351 1.70 22.84 -7.01
C MET A 351 2.20 23.73 -8.18
N GLU A 352 2.69 24.93 -7.88
CA GLU A 352 3.31 25.84 -8.87
C GLU A 352 4.49 25.17 -9.57
N GLU A 353 5.39 24.51 -8.80
CA GLU A 353 6.53 23.77 -9.36
C GLU A 353 6.11 22.60 -10.26
N ILE A 354 5.00 21.88 -9.91
CA ILE A 354 4.46 20.82 -10.75
C ILE A 354 3.91 21.38 -12.05
N ILE A 355 3.08 22.43 -11.98
CA ILE A 355 2.45 23.05 -13.15
C ILE A 355 3.50 23.56 -14.12
N ASP A 356 4.58 24.16 -13.62
CA ASP A 356 5.69 24.66 -14.47
C ASP A 356 6.44 23.53 -15.19
N LYS A 357 6.52 22.36 -14.58
CA LYS A 357 7.15 21.16 -15.20
C LYS A 357 6.22 20.42 -16.17
N LEU A 358 4.91 20.65 -16.10
CA LEU A 358 3.92 20.07 -17.02
C LEU A 358 3.71 20.92 -18.29
N LYS A 359 4.19 22.17 -18.30
CA LYS A 359 4.22 23.05 -19.49
C LYS A 359 5.31 22.62 -20.48
#